data_123f8954d83d137bb2b300cd11b7d403
#
_entry.id   123f8954d83d137bb2b300cd11b7d403
#
_cell.length_a   1.000
_cell.length_b   1.000
_cell.length_c   1.000
_cell.angle_alpha   90.00
_cell.angle_beta   90.00
_cell.angle_gamma   90.00
#
_symmetry.space_group_name_H-M   'P 1'
#
loop_
_entity.id
_entity.type
_entity.pdbx_description
1 polymer ?
#
loop_
_entity_poly.entity_id
_entity_poly.type
_entity_poly.pdbx_seq_one_letter_code
_entity_poly.pdbx_strand_id
1 'polypeptide(L)'
;MFAFFESRIRPTALPGTAPPQGLLAFYWHYVRQARGLFGMMFATGLLVALIDTLIPLFIGRLVRLMESPDRAAALADQTPMLLGMALLVLVGRPGALLLDSLVRNNAVVPGVTSLIRWQSHWHVVRQSWPFFQNDFAGRIANRVMQTSNAVRECVVSSIRAVWYIVVYGISALVLMSLSDWRLAIPTALWFVGYVVFLRRFVPKMRDLAKASSELRSMVMGRVVDSYTNILTVKLFARARDEDAYVREVIDEHTGAIARHMRLITTFMTTLSALNALLLVSTAAIGIT
;
A
#
# COMPACT_ATOMS: atom_id res chain seq x y z
N MET A 1 10.41 -8.20 -22.98
CA MET A 1 10.62 -7.41 -21.75
C MET A 1 9.78 -7.96 -20.61
N PHE A 2 8.46 -8.07 -20.71
CA PHE A 2 7.58 -8.59 -19.63
C PHE A 2 7.96 -9.99 -19.15
N ALA A 3 8.14 -10.96 -20.06
CA ALA A 3 8.50 -12.34 -19.72
C ALA A 3 9.78 -12.47 -18.86
N PHE A 4 10.71 -11.53 -19.00
CA PHE A 4 11.93 -11.49 -18.19
C PHE A 4 11.62 -11.21 -16.70
N PHE A 5 10.67 -10.32 -16.42
CA PHE A 5 10.26 -10.01 -15.05
C PHE A 5 9.37 -11.11 -14.47
N GLU A 6 8.45 -11.65 -15.27
CA GLU A 6 7.53 -12.72 -14.90
C GLU A 6 8.25 -14.02 -14.50
N SER A 7 9.39 -14.34 -15.14
CA SER A 7 10.18 -15.53 -14.88
C SER A 7 11.07 -15.47 -13.62
N ARG A 8 11.13 -14.35 -12.93
CA ARG A 8 12.03 -14.15 -11.77
C ARG A 8 11.64 -14.90 -10.51
N ILE A 9 10.40 -15.29 -10.37
CA ILE A 9 9.93 -16.16 -9.27
C ILE A 9 9.35 -17.43 -9.86
N ARG A 10 9.63 -18.56 -9.21
CA ARG A 10 8.94 -19.83 -9.44
C ARG A 10 7.73 -19.88 -8.49
N PRO A 11 6.50 -19.66 -8.97
CA PRO A 11 5.32 -19.56 -8.11
C PRO A 11 5.03 -20.84 -7.32
N THR A 12 5.43 -21.99 -7.86
CA THR A 12 5.20 -23.32 -7.28
C THR A 12 6.42 -23.89 -6.56
N ALA A 13 7.37 -23.04 -6.15
CA ALA A 13 8.52 -23.48 -5.36
C ALA A 13 8.06 -24.07 -4.02
N LEU A 14 8.63 -25.23 -3.68
CA LEU A 14 8.32 -25.89 -2.41
C LEU A 14 8.86 -25.08 -1.24
N PRO A 15 8.12 -25.00 -0.13
CA PRO A 15 8.61 -24.32 1.07
C PRO A 15 9.75 -25.10 1.70
N GLY A 16 10.85 -24.45 2.03
CA GLY A 16 11.96 -25.07 2.76
C GLY A 16 11.65 -25.36 4.22
N THR A 17 10.78 -24.56 4.84
CA THR A 17 10.35 -24.66 6.24
C THR A 17 8.89 -24.25 6.38
N ALA A 18 8.24 -24.72 7.46
CA ALA A 18 6.89 -24.25 7.79
C ALA A 18 6.89 -22.74 8.10
N PRO A 19 5.82 -22.01 7.73
CA PRO A 19 5.71 -20.59 8.04
C PRO A 19 5.69 -20.39 9.58
N PRO A 20 6.44 -19.40 10.10
CA PRO A 20 6.51 -19.12 11.53
C PRO A 20 5.20 -18.48 12.04
N GLN A 21 4.92 -18.64 13.35
CA GLN A 21 3.70 -18.14 13.97
C GLN A 21 3.70 -16.62 14.22
N GLY A 22 4.88 -15.97 14.34
CA GLY A 22 4.99 -14.54 14.60
C GLY A 22 4.71 -13.70 13.34
N LEU A 23 3.93 -12.62 13.48
CA LEU A 23 3.51 -11.80 12.34
C LEU A 23 4.69 -11.28 11.50
N LEU A 24 5.68 -10.63 12.13
CA LEU A 24 6.87 -10.10 11.44
C LEU A 24 7.73 -11.21 10.84
N ALA A 25 7.89 -12.32 11.56
CA ALA A 25 8.61 -13.49 11.09
C ALA A 25 7.91 -14.14 9.89
N PHE A 26 6.57 -14.14 9.88
CA PHE A 26 5.75 -14.61 8.77
C PHE A 26 5.93 -13.74 7.51
N TYR A 27 5.90 -12.41 7.64
CA TYR A 27 6.20 -11.53 6.50
C TYR A 27 7.62 -11.74 6.00
N TRP A 28 8.59 -11.80 6.89
CA TRP A 28 9.99 -11.99 6.54
C TRP A 28 10.27 -13.34 5.85
N HIS A 29 9.53 -14.38 6.24
CA HIS A 29 9.63 -15.71 5.61
C HIS A 29 9.38 -15.63 4.09
N TYR A 30 8.37 -14.89 3.65
CA TYR A 30 8.07 -14.72 2.22
C TYR A 30 8.96 -13.66 1.56
N VAL A 31 9.26 -12.56 2.22
CA VAL A 31 10.16 -11.52 1.70
C VAL A 31 11.54 -12.09 1.42
N ARG A 32 12.07 -12.93 2.30
CA ARG A 32 13.38 -13.55 2.12
C ARG A 32 13.46 -14.43 0.86
N GLN A 33 12.39 -15.09 0.47
CA GLN A 33 12.33 -15.92 -0.73
C GLN A 33 12.36 -15.10 -2.03
N ALA A 34 11.90 -13.85 -1.98
CA ALA A 34 11.86 -12.93 -3.11
C ALA A 34 12.72 -11.67 -2.88
N ARG A 35 13.76 -11.76 -2.01
CA ARG A 35 14.58 -10.62 -1.57
C ARG A 35 15.15 -9.79 -2.72
N GLY A 36 15.56 -10.42 -3.81
CA GLY A 36 16.08 -9.73 -4.98
C GLY A 36 15.04 -8.84 -5.67
N LEU A 37 13.79 -9.31 -5.78
CA LEU A 37 12.69 -8.53 -6.35
C LEU A 37 12.25 -7.38 -5.43
N PHE A 38 12.15 -7.63 -4.14
CA PHE A 38 11.83 -6.56 -3.18
C PHE A 38 12.96 -5.54 -3.09
N GLY A 39 14.25 -5.98 -3.18
CA GLY A 39 15.39 -5.08 -3.29
C GLY A 39 15.37 -4.24 -4.56
N MET A 40 15.02 -4.85 -5.71
CA MET A 40 14.84 -4.13 -6.97
C MET A 40 13.68 -3.13 -6.90
N MET A 41 12.53 -3.52 -6.33
CA MET A 41 11.41 -2.62 -6.11
C MET A 41 11.77 -1.45 -5.18
N PHE A 42 12.57 -1.71 -4.15
CA PHE A 42 13.09 -0.69 -3.26
C PHE A 42 14.01 0.30 -4.00
N ALA A 43 14.91 -0.21 -4.84
CA ALA A 43 15.82 0.63 -5.65
C ALA A 43 15.10 1.45 -6.72
N THR A 44 14.13 0.84 -7.43
CA THR A 44 13.32 1.58 -8.44
C THR A 44 12.43 2.65 -7.78
N GLY A 45 11.85 2.34 -6.62
CA GLY A 45 11.10 3.32 -5.84
C GLY A 45 11.97 4.50 -5.36
N LEU A 46 13.21 4.23 -4.92
CA LEU A 46 14.17 5.27 -4.59
C LEU A 46 14.49 6.16 -5.81
N LEU A 47 14.75 5.53 -6.96
CA LEU A 47 15.04 6.26 -8.18
C LEU A 47 13.90 7.22 -8.55
N VAL A 48 12.66 6.75 -8.51
CA VAL A 48 11.48 7.60 -8.75
C VAL A 48 11.41 8.75 -7.76
N ALA A 49 11.59 8.46 -6.47
CA ALA A 49 11.51 9.47 -5.41
C ALA A 49 12.60 10.55 -5.54
N LEU A 50 13.82 10.17 -5.92
CA LEU A 50 14.91 11.11 -6.16
C LEU A 50 14.61 12.02 -7.38
N ILE A 51 14.13 11.45 -8.50
CA ILE A 51 13.74 12.23 -9.66
C ILE A 51 12.61 13.20 -9.33
N ASP A 52 11.60 12.75 -8.62
CA ASP A 52 10.47 13.59 -8.20
C ASP A 52 10.90 14.75 -7.28
N THR A 53 11.92 14.55 -6.44
CA THR A 53 12.50 15.62 -5.59
C THR A 53 13.19 16.71 -6.41
N LEU A 54 13.67 16.41 -7.61
CA LEU A 54 14.31 17.40 -8.49
C LEU A 54 13.31 18.31 -9.21
N ILE A 55 12.02 17.93 -9.29
CA ILE A 55 10.99 18.72 -9.99
C ILE A 55 10.78 20.10 -9.35
N PRO A 56 10.59 20.25 -8.02
CA PRO A 56 10.49 21.56 -7.39
C PRO A 56 11.74 22.44 -7.59
N LEU A 57 12.93 21.82 -7.59
CA LEU A 57 14.18 22.54 -7.86
C LEU A 57 14.23 23.08 -9.30
N PHE A 58 13.74 22.29 -10.27
CA PHE A 58 13.62 22.71 -11.66
C PHE A 58 12.66 23.90 -11.80
N ILE A 59 11.47 23.82 -11.20
CA ILE A 59 10.48 24.90 -11.21
C ILE A 59 11.07 26.17 -10.57
N GLY A 60 11.72 26.05 -9.42
CA GLY A 60 12.35 27.18 -8.74
C GLY A 60 13.47 27.84 -9.55
N ARG A 61 14.19 27.07 -10.37
CA ARG A 61 15.17 27.63 -11.34
C ARG A 61 14.51 28.39 -12.47
N LEU A 62 13.44 27.84 -13.05
CA LEU A 62 12.69 28.53 -14.11
C LEU A 62 12.12 29.86 -13.61
N VAL A 63 11.56 29.91 -12.42
CA VAL A 63 11.05 31.16 -11.81
C VAL A 63 12.17 32.17 -11.67
N ARG A 64 13.31 31.82 -11.11
CA ARG A 64 14.47 32.73 -10.99
C ARG A 64 14.99 33.26 -12.30
N LEU A 65 14.95 32.45 -13.37
CA LEU A 65 15.32 32.91 -14.71
C LEU A 65 14.34 33.92 -15.26
N MET A 66 13.06 33.79 -14.98
CA MET A 66 12.02 34.73 -15.40
C MET A 66 12.13 36.10 -14.69
N GLU A 67 12.69 36.12 -13.49
CA GLU A 67 12.92 37.33 -12.68
C GLU A 67 14.24 38.04 -13.03
N SER A 68 15.12 37.43 -13.83
CA SER A 68 16.40 38.02 -14.24
C SER A 68 16.20 39.25 -15.11
N PRO A 69 16.97 40.35 -14.88
CA PRO A 69 16.91 41.57 -15.71
C PRO A 69 17.25 41.33 -17.19
N ASP A 70 18.23 40.47 -17.43
CA ASP A 70 18.60 40.03 -18.80
C ASP A 70 18.23 38.54 -18.99
N ARG A 71 16.97 38.32 -19.36
CA ARG A 71 16.42 37.00 -19.57
C ARG A 71 17.11 36.24 -20.70
N ALA A 72 17.52 36.92 -21.75
CA ALA A 72 18.10 36.27 -22.93
C ALA A 72 19.49 35.71 -22.64
N ALA A 73 20.34 36.47 -21.97
CA ALA A 73 21.67 36.04 -21.56
C ALA A 73 21.59 34.95 -20.52
N ALA A 74 20.69 35.07 -19.49
CA ALA A 74 20.51 34.10 -18.46
C ALA A 74 19.94 32.74 -19.00
N LEU A 75 19.07 32.81 -20.00
CA LEU A 75 18.57 31.61 -20.69
C LEU A 75 19.70 30.93 -21.50
N ALA A 76 20.48 31.69 -22.24
CA ALA A 76 21.57 31.16 -23.08
C ALA A 76 22.62 30.43 -22.22
N ASP A 77 23.01 31.00 -21.08
CA ASP A 77 23.97 30.42 -20.14
C ASP A 77 23.47 29.11 -19.46
N GLN A 78 22.17 29.09 -19.15
CA GLN A 78 21.58 27.93 -18.42
C GLN A 78 20.85 26.92 -19.34
N THR A 79 20.82 27.14 -20.65
CA THR A 79 20.16 26.24 -21.61
C THR A 79 20.59 24.76 -21.48
N PRO A 80 21.88 24.40 -21.37
CA PRO A 80 22.28 22.98 -21.25
C PRO A 80 21.70 22.30 -20.00
N MET A 81 21.67 23.04 -18.90
CA MET A 81 21.13 22.55 -17.64
C MET A 81 19.59 22.41 -17.72
N LEU A 82 18.88 23.38 -18.29
CA LEU A 82 17.43 23.30 -18.48
C LEU A 82 17.04 22.15 -19.39
N LEU A 83 17.79 21.92 -20.47
CA LEU A 83 17.59 20.78 -21.37
C LEU A 83 17.85 19.46 -20.64
N GLY A 84 18.91 19.37 -19.83
CA GLY A 84 19.18 18.19 -19.01
C GLY A 84 18.06 17.89 -18.02
N MET A 85 17.53 18.91 -17.34
CA MET A 85 16.41 18.76 -16.40
C MET A 85 15.11 18.40 -17.15
N ALA A 86 14.84 19.02 -18.29
CA ALA A 86 13.69 18.67 -19.14
C ALA A 86 13.78 17.22 -19.63
N LEU A 87 14.94 16.78 -20.08
CA LEU A 87 15.18 15.40 -20.49
C LEU A 87 14.97 14.42 -19.32
N LEU A 88 15.45 14.76 -18.12
CA LEU A 88 15.26 13.96 -16.92
C LEU A 88 13.77 13.81 -16.58
N VAL A 89 12.99 14.88 -16.68
CA VAL A 89 11.54 14.85 -16.39
C VAL A 89 10.76 14.13 -17.49
N LEU A 90 11.08 14.39 -18.79
CA LEU A 90 10.33 13.84 -19.92
C LEU A 90 10.69 12.38 -20.25
N VAL A 91 11.91 11.96 -20.00
CA VAL A 91 12.40 10.62 -20.36
C VAL A 91 12.80 9.83 -19.10
N GLY A 92 13.59 10.43 -18.23
CA GLY A 92 14.10 9.77 -17.02
C GLY A 92 12.98 9.35 -16.08
N ARG A 93 12.04 10.24 -15.79
CA ARG A 93 10.90 9.97 -14.90
C ARG A 93 9.96 8.87 -15.46
N PRO A 94 9.45 8.94 -16.69
CA PRO A 94 8.65 7.86 -17.26
C PRO A 94 9.40 6.54 -17.34
N GLY A 95 10.71 6.56 -17.66
CA GLY A 95 11.57 5.38 -17.66
C GLY A 95 11.69 4.74 -16.27
N ALA A 96 11.90 5.53 -15.23
CA ALA A 96 11.94 5.05 -13.84
C ALA A 96 10.61 4.50 -13.38
N LEU A 97 9.49 5.17 -13.70
CA LEU A 97 8.13 4.70 -13.42
C LEU A 97 7.80 3.41 -14.18
N LEU A 98 8.26 3.27 -15.42
CA LEU A 98 8.11 2.04 -16.21
C LEU A 98 8.86 0.88 -15.53
N LEU A 99 10.11 1.09 -15.11
CA LEU A 99 10.89 0.09 -14.39
C LEU A 99 10.24 -0.32 -13.07
N ASP A 100 9.80 0.65 -12.26
CA ASP A 100 9.06 0.36 -11.02
C ASP A 100 7.79 -0.44 -11.28
N SER A 101 7.02 -0.06 -12.31
CA SER A 101 5.80 -0.76 -12.70
C SER A 101 6.05 -2.18 -13.20
N LEU A 102 7.12 -2.40 -13.99
CA LEU A 102 7.51 -3.73 -14.45
C LEU A 102 7.89 -4.65 -13.30
N VAL A 103 8.70 -4.16 -12.36
CA VAL A 103 9.08 -4.95 -11.18
C VAL A 103 7.87 -5.26 -10.33
N ARG A 104 7.05 -4.26 -10.03
CA ARG A 104 5.88 -4.40 -9.15
C ARG A 104 4.78 -5.23 -9.79
N ASN A 105 4.30 -4.82 -10.99
CA ASN A 105 3.10 -5.40 -11.58
C ASN A 105 3.37 -6.74 -12.29
N ASN A 106 4.54 -6.92 -12.88
CA ASN A 106 4.85 -8.11 -13.67
C ASN A 106 5.68 -9.15 -12.91
N ALA A 107 6.47 -8.76 -11.90
CA ALA A 107 7.23 -9.72 -11.12
C ALA A 107 6.63 -9.94 -9.72
N VAL A 108 6.49 -8.87 -8.91
CA VAL A 108 6.10 -9.01 -7.50
C VAL A 108 4.63 -9.41 -7.36
N VAL A 109 3.71 -8.71 -8.02
CA VAL A 109 2.27 -8.96 -7.86
C VAL A 109 1.89 -10.39 -8.23
N PRO A 110 2.13 -10.91 -9.43
CA PRO A 110 1.75 -12.27 -9.78
C PRO A 110 2.63 -13.32 -9.09
N GLY A 111 3.95 -13.13 -9.09
CA GLY A 111 4.91 -14.12 -8.59
C GLY A 111 4.81 -14.36 -7.09
N VAL A 112 4.85 -13.31 -6.28
CA VAL A 112 4.79 -13.42 -4.81
C VAL A 112 3.40 -13.87 -4.35
N THR A 113 2.32 -13.36 -4.97
CA THR A 113 0.97 -13.79 -4.61
C THR A 113 0.77 -15.30 -4.85
N SER A 114 1.20 -15.78 -6.01
CA SER A 114 1.07 -17.21 -6.35
C SER A 114 1.98 -18.09 -5.50
N LEU A 115 3.19 -17.63 -5.17
CA LEU A 115 4.09 -18.32 -4.26
C LEU A 115 3.46 -18.49 -2.87
N ILE A 116 2.92 -17.42 -2.31
CA ILE A 116 2.27 -17.48 -0.99
C ILE A 116 1.05 -18.40 -1.04
N ARG A 117 0.22 -18.34 -2.09
CA ARG A 117 -0.93 -19.24 -2.27
C ARG A 117 -0.51 -20.69 -2.30
N TRP A 118 0.47 -21.00 -3.11
CA TRP A 118 0.99 -22.36 -3.25
C TRP A 118 1.53 -22.90 -1.92
N GLN A 119 2.39 -22.15 -1.27
CA GLN A 119 2.99 -22.58 0.01
C GLN A 119 1.97 -22.65 1.14
N SER A 120 0.99 -21.75 1.17
CA SER A 120 -0.12 -21.81 2.13
C SER A 120 -1.01 -23.03 1.89
N HIS A 121 -1.35 -23.32 0.63
CA HIS A 121 -2.08 -24.55 0.26
C HIS A 121 -1.28 -25.80 0.66
N TRP A 122 0.00 -25.84 0.33
CA TRP A 122 0.90 -26.95 0.67
C TRP A 122 0.94 -27.20 2.20
N HIS A 123 0.97 -26.13 2.99
CA HIS A 123 0.94 -26.21 4.44
C HIS A 123 -0.42 -26.69 4.97
N VAL A 124 -1.51 -26.17 4.44
CA VAL A 124 -2.89 -26.53 4.86
C VAL A 124 -3.19 -27.99 4.60
N VAL A 125 -2.87 -28.51 3.42
CA VAL A 125 -3.14 -29.92 3.08
C VAL A 125 -2.43 -30.90 4.02
N ARG A 126 -1.37 -30.47 4.69
CA ARG A 126 -0.59 -31.28 5.65
C ARG A 126 -1.02 -31.11 7.10
N GLN A 127 -2.13 -30.37 7.35
CA GLN A 127 -2.72 -30.30 8.68
C GLN A 127 -3.41 -31.61 9.07
N SER A 128 -3.63 -31.79 10.38
CA SER A 128 -4.30 -32.97 10.91
C SER A 128 -5.78 -33.03 10.52
N TRP A 129 -6.36 -34.22 10.51
CA TRP A 129 -7.79 -34.42 10.25
C TRP A 129 -8.71 -33.56 11.13
N PRO A 130 -8.49 -33.42 12.46
CA PRO A 130 -9.29 -32.56 13.31
C PRO A 130 -9.31 -31.09 12.89
N PHE A 131 -8.24 -30.60 12.26
CA PHE A 131 -8.20 -29.23 11.72
C PHE A 131 -9.30 -29.00 10.67
N PHE A 132 -9.53 -29.99 9.80
CA PHE A 132 -10.56 -29.89 8.75
C PHE A 132 -11.97 -30.16 9.27
N GLN A 133 -12.12 -30.94 10.37
CA GLN A 133 -13.41 -31.18 11.00
C GLN A 133 -13.92 -29.95 11.75
N ASN A 134 -13.02 -29.11 12.27
CA ASN A 134 -13.36 -27.94 13.11
C ASN A 134 -13.52 -26.66 12.29
N ASP A 135 -13.33 -26.68 10.97
CA ASP A 135 -13.45 -25.49 10.13
C ASP A 135 -14.05 -25.83 8.75
N PHE A 136 -14.84 -24.91 8.20
CA PHE A 136 -15.45 -25.08 6.87
C PHE A 136 -14.38 -24.99 5.78
N ALA A 137 -14.41 -25.89 4.80
CA ALA A 137 -13.49 -25.90 3.67
C ALA A 137 -13.45 -24.57 2.92
N GLY A 138 -14.63 -23.94 2.69
CA GLY A 138 -14.72 -22.61 2.06
C GLY A 138 -14.06 -21.51 2.88
N ARG A 139 -14.12 -21.58 4.22
CA ARG A 139 -13.44 -20.60 5.09
C ARG A 139 -11.93 -20.77 5.06
N ILE A 140 -11.42 -21.99 5.06
CA ILE A 140 -9.99 -22.31 4.92
C ILE A 140 -9.48 -21.80 3.58
N ALA A 141 -10.17 -22.13 2.46
CA ALA A 141 -9.80 -21.69 1.13
C ALA A 141 -9.77 -20.17 1.00
N ASN A 142 -10.79 -19.48 1.52
CA ASN A 142 -10.87 -18.03 1.53
C ASN A 142 -9.71 -17.39 2.33
N ARG A 143 -9.35 -17.94 3.49
CA ARG A 143 -8.19 -17.49 4.28
C ARG A 143 -6.89 -17.60 3.51
N VAL A 144 -6.64 -18.70 2.81
CA VAL A 144 -5.46 -18.89 1.96
C VAL A 144 -5.39 -17.81 0.87
N MET A 145 -6.51 -17.55 0.19
CA MET A 145 -6.58 -16.53 -0.86
C MET A 145 -6.38 -15.11 -0.33
N GLN A 146 -7.03 -14.78 0.79
CA GLN A 146 -6.90 -13.45 1.40
C GLN A 146 -5.51 -13.21 1.97
N THR A 147 -4.92 -14.18 2.66
CA THR A 147 -3.58 -14.07 3.26
C THR A 147 -2.54 -13.73 2.22
N SER A 148 -2.57 -14.38 1.05
CA SER A 148 -1.62 -14.13 -0.03
C SER A 148 -1.66 -12.68 -0.53
N ASN A 149 -2.86 -12.14 -0.72
CA ASN A 149 -3.05 -10.76 -1.15
C ASN A 149 -2.65 -9.77 -0.06
N ALA A 150 -3.04 -10.03 1.19
CA ALA A 150 -2.75 -9.16 2.32
C ALA A 150 -1.25 -9.05 2.62
N VAL A 151 -0.52 -10.16 2.60
CA VAL A 151 0.93 -10.18 2.83
C VAL A 151 1.65 -9.39 1.74
N ARG A 152 1.36 -9.69 0.47
CA ARG A 152 1.95 -8.95 -0.65
C ARG A 152 1.66 -7.46 -0.55
N GLU A 153 0.39 -7.08 -0.37
CA GLU A 153 -0.03 -5.67 -0.31
C GLU A 153 0.62 -4.93 0.85
N CYS A 154 0.70 -5.56 2.02
CA CYS A 154 1.37 -4.99 3.18
C CYS A 154 2.85 -4.70 2.90
N VAL A 155 3.59 -5.65 2.31
CA VAL A 155 5.01 -5.46 1.99
C VAL A 155 5.20 -4.39 0.93
N VAL A 156 4.44 -4.43 -0.16
CA VAL A 156 4.51 -3.43 -1.24
C VAL A 156 4.20 -2.03 -0.72
N SER A 157 3.11 -1.89 0.04
CA SER A 157 2.70 -0.59 0.61
C SER A 157 3.72 -0.08 1.65
N SER A 158 4.33 -0.97 2.45
CA SER A 158 5.36 -0.58 3.41
C SER A 158 6.61 -0.01 2.73
N ILE A 159 7.08 -0.64 1.65
CA ILE A 159 8.23 -0.14 0.88
C ILE A 159 7.92 1.23 0.27
N ARG A 160 6.73 1.41 -0.29
CA ARG A 160 6.31 2.70 -0.88
C ARG A 160 6.17 3.79 0.19
N ALA A 161 5.59 3.45 1.34
CA ALA A 161 5.43 4.39 2.45
C ALA A 161 6.78 4.87 2.99
N VAL A 162 7.78 3.99 3.09
CA VAL A 162 9.15 4.37 3.52
C VAL A 162 9.72 5.42 2.58
N TRP A 163 9.66 5.22 1.27
CA TRP A 163 10.19 6.19 0.30
C TRP A 163 9.42 7.50 0.33
N TYR A 164 8.09 7.42 0.39
CA TYR A 164 7.27 8.62 0.47
C TYR A 164 7.58 9.46 1.72
N ILE A 165 7.68 8.84 2.88
CA ILE A 165 7.91 9.57 4.13
C ILE A 165 9.37 10.01 4.25
N VAL A 166 10.34 9.12 3.97
CA VAL A 166 11.76 9.39 4.20
C VAL A 166 12.31 10.34 3.13
N VAL A 167 12.13 10.02 1.85
CA VAL A 167 12.75 10.84 0.79
C VAL A 167 12.02 12.17 0.65
N TYR A 168 10.70 12.16 0.46
CA TYR A 168 9.96 13.42 0.30
C TYR A 168 9.95 14.26 1.58
N GLY A 169 9.78 13.64 2.75
CA GLY A 169 9.77 14.35 4.01
C GLY A 169 11.11 15.00 4.35
N ILE A 170 12.20 14.26 4.21
CA ILE A 170 13.55 14.81 4.44
C ILE A 170 13.89 15.86 3.39
N SER A 171 13.60 15.60 2.11
CA SER A 171 13.85 16.57 1.04
C SER A 171 13.08 17.87 1.25
N ALA A 172 11.83 17.81 1.64
CA ALA A 172 11.02 19.00 1.94
C ALA A 172 11.62 19.80 3.11
N LEU A 173 12.00 19.12 4.20
CA LEU A 173 12.65 19.77 5.35
C LEU A 173 13.97 20.43 4.96
N VAL A 174 14.83 19.73 4.19
CA VAL A 174 16.12 20.27 3.75
C VAL A 174 15.93 21.48 2.83
N LEU A 175 15.07 21.37 1.82
CA LEU A 175 14.82 22.46 0.87
C LEU A 175 14.25 23.69 1.56
N MET A 176 13.30 23.51 2.49
CA MET A 176 12.73 24.62 3.26
C MET A 176 13.76 25.24 4.21
N SER A 177 14.57 24.42 4.89
CA SER A 177 15.63 24.92 5.78
C SER A 177 16.73 25.70 5.04
N LEU A 178 17.04 25.30 3.79
CA LEU A 178 18.01 26.01 2.95
C LEU A 178 17.49 27.34 2.42
N SER A 179 16.18 27.48 2.26
CA SER A 179 15.54 28.74 1.83
C SER A 179 15.36 29.69 3.00
N ASP A 180 14.68 29.26 4.06
CA ASP A 180 14.54 29.94 5.34
C ASP A 180 14.24 28.89 6.42
N TRP A 181 15.05 28.85 7.48
CA TRP A 181 14.86 27.90 8.59
C TRP A 181 13.47 28.01 9.24
N ARG A 182 12.83 29.19 9.17
CA ARG A 182 11.47 29.41 9.69
C ARG A 182 10.44 28.56 8.96
N LEU A 183 10.62 28.30 7.67
CA LEU A 183 9.75 27.43 6.87
C LEU A 183 9.81 25.96 7.28
N ALA A 184 10.91 25.54 7.89
CA ALA A 184 11.04 24.18 8.41
C ALA A 184 10.18 23.92 9.66
N ILE A 185 9.83 24.97 10.43
CA ILE A 185 9.06 24.84 11.68
C ILE A 185 7.66 24.26 11.43
N PRO A 186 6.81 24.80 10.54
CA PRO A 186 5.51 24.22 10.23
C PRO A 186 5.60 22.78 9.74
N THR A 187 6.61 22.46 8.94
CA THR A 187 6.83 21.11 8.41
C THR A 187 7.21 20.14 9.53
N ALA A 188 8.09 20.54 10.45
CA ALA A 188 8.45 19.72 11.62
C ALA A 188 7.25 19.49 12.55
N LEU A 189 6.47 20.55 12.83
CA LEU A 189 5.24 20.45 13.61
C LEU A 189 4.20 19.52 12.94
N TRP A 190 4.08 19.62 11.62
CA TRP A 190 3.23 18.72 10.85
C TRP A 190 3.66 17.26 11.02
N PHE A 191 4.97 16.94 10.95
CA PHE A 191 5.47 15.59 11.17
C PHE A 191 5.12 15.06 12.56
N VAL A 192 5.31 15.88 13.59
CA VAL A 192 4.93 15.51 14.97
C VAL A 192 3.43 15.25 15.05
N GLY A 193 2.62 16.16 14.53
CA GLY A 193 1.16 16.03 14.47
C GLY A 193 0.72 14.77 13.73
N TYR A 194 1.36 14.48 12.58
CA TYR A 194 1.09 13.28 11.79
C TYR A 194 1.41 12.00 12.56
N VAL A 195 2.54 11.93 13.26
CA VAL A 195 2.90 10.76 14.08
C VAL A 195 1.90 10.55 15.23
N VAL A 196 1.51 11.62 15.93
CA VAL A 196 0.49 11.54 16.99
C VAL A 196 -0.85 11.08 16.42
N PHE A 197 -1.23 11.62 15.27
CA PHE A 197 -2.43 11.24 14.54
C PHE A 197 -2.43 9.74 14.15
N LEU A 198 -1.34 9.24 13.57
CA LEU A 198 -1.20 7.82 13.25
C LEU A 198 -1.32 6.93 14.50
N ARG A 199 -0.64 7.30 15.59
CA ARG A 199 -0.71 6.52 16.85
C ARG A 199 -2.13 6.41 17.40
N ARG A 200 -2.98 7.40 17.15
CA ARG A 200 -4.37 7.39 17.63
C ARG A 200 -5.32 6.64 16.69
N PHE A 201 -5.13 6.77 15.37
CA PHE A 201 -6.06 6.22 14.39
C PHE A 201 -5.74 4.76 13.99
N VAL A 202 -4.47 4.41 13.85
CA VAL A 202 -4.05 3.08 13.37
C VAL A 202 -4.57 1.94 14.26
N PRO A 203 -4.51 2.00 15.61
CA PRO A 203 -5.08 0.94 16.43
C PRO A 203 -6.58 0.77 16.21
N LYS A 204 -7.34 1.87 16.16
CA LYS A 204 -8.79 1.84 15.92
C LYS A 204 -9.14 1.27 14.55
N MET A 205 -8.38 1.67 13.50
CA MET A 205 -8.54 1.12 12.15
C MET A 205 -8.29 -0.39 12.14
N ARG A 206 -7.23 -0.85 12.81
CA ARG A 206 -6.90 -2.27 12.93
C ARG A 206 -8.05 -3.06 13.57
N ASP A 207 -8.59 -2.55 14.68
CA ASP A 207 -9.64 -3.26 15.43
C ASP A 207 -10.96 -3.32 14.64
N LEU A 208 -11.34 -2.25 13.94
CA LEU A 208 -12.50 -2.26 13.05
C LEU A 208 -12.29 -3.12 11.80
N ALA A 209 -11.09 -3.13 11.23
CA ALA A 209 -10.74 -3.99 10.11
C ALA A 209 -10.80 -5.47 10.51
N LYS A 210 -10.34 -5.82 11.72
CA LYS A 210 -10.42 -7.17 12.27
C LYS A 210 -11.88 -7.61 12.43
N ALA A 211 -12.72 -6.80 13.07
CA ALA A 211 -14.15 -7.09 13.24
C ALA A 211 -14.87 -7.27 11.89
N SER A 212 -14.59 -6.40 10.92
CA SER A 212 -15.15 -6.53 9.57
C SER A 212 -14.68 -7.81 8.85
N SER A 213 -13.43 -8.22 9.05
CA SER A 213 -12.88 -9.45 8.47
C SER A 213 -13.48 -10.71 9.08
N GLU A 214 -13.75 -10.72 10.38
CA GLU A 214 -14.42 -11.82 11.09
C GLU A 214 -15.84 -11.99 10.57
N LEU A 215 -16.62 -10.90 10.49
CA LEU A 215 -17.98 -10.94 9.94
C LEU A 215 -18.03 -11.35 8.48
N ARG A 216 -17.05 -10.91 7.65
CA ARG A 216 -16.92 -11.40 6.27
C ARG A 216 -16.74 -12.91 6.22
N SER A 217 -15.93 -13.46 7.11
CA SER A 217 -15.73 -14.91 7.19
C SER A 217 -17.01 -15.63 7.62
N MET A 218 -17.82 -15.02 8.49
CA MET A 218 -19.13 -15.57 8.88
C MET A 218 -20.13 -15.54 7.72
N VAL A 219 -20.21 -14.44 6.95
CA VAL A 219 -21.04 -14.37 5.75
C VAL A 219 -20.67 -15.49 4.78
N MET A 220 -19.38 -15.65 4.50
CA MET A 220 -18.90 -16.71 3.60
C MET A 220 -19.23 -18.09 4.15
N GLY A 221 -19.09 -18.30 5.46
CA GLY A 221 -19.45 -19.56 6.12
C GLY A 221 -20.92 -19.90 5.95
N ARG A 222 -21.84 -18.97 6.27
CA ARG A 222 -23.29 -19.18 6.12
C ARG A 222 -23.72 -19.42 4.67
N VAL A 223 -23.16 -18.67 3.73
CA VAL A 223 -23.45 -18.85 2.29
C VAL A 223 -22.98 -20.22 1.80
N VAL A 224 -21.77 -20.66 2.17
CA VAL A 224 -21.27 -21.99 1.81
C VAL A 224 -22.09 -23.09 2.43
N ASP A 225 -22.52 -22.93 3.69
CA ASP A 225 -23.39 -23.88 4.39
C ASP A 225 -24.74 -24.02 3.68
N SER A 226 -25.40 -22.91 3.34
CA SER A 226 -26.62 -22.88 2.55
C SER A 226 -26.49 -23.63 1.23
N TYR A 227 -25.41 -23.42 0.49
CA TYR A 227 -25.18 -24.07 -0.81
C TYR A 227 -24.82 -25.56 -0.65
N THR A 228 -24.11 -25.92 0.38
CA THR A 228 -23.78 -27.33 0.66
C THR A 228 -25.06 -28.12 1.02
N ASN A 229 -25.98 -27.50 1.74
CA ASN A 229 -27.25 -28.10 2.16
C ASN A 229 -28.42 -27.74 1.25
N ILE A 230 -28.20 -27.27 0.03
CA ILE A 230 -29.22 -26.71 -0.84
C ILE A 230 -30.35 -27.71 -1.13
N LEU A 231 -30.04 -29.01 -1.22
CA LEU A 231 -31.05 -30.05 -1.42
C LEU A 231 -32.06 -30.08 -0.26
N THR A 232 -31.58 -30.01 0.97
CA THR A 232 -32.41 -29.96 2.19
C THR A 232 -33.30 -28.71 2.18
N VAL A 233 -32.71 -27.53 1.88
CA VAL A 233 -33.48 -26.27 1.79
C VAL A 233 -34.59 -26.36 0.75
N LYS A 234 -34.30 -26.98 -0.40
CA LYS A 234 -35.28 -27.16 -1.49
C LYS A 234 -36.38 -28.18 -1.15
N LEU A 235 -36.01 -29.32 -0.55
CA LEU A 235 -36.93 -30.39 -0.18
C LEU A 235 -37.93 -29.93 0.89
N PHE A 236 -37.49 -29.15 1.86
CA PHE A 236 -38.36 -28.65 2.95
C PHE A 236 -38.99 -27.29 2.67
N ALA A 237 -38.82 -26.73 1.46
CA ALA A 237 -39.34 -25.42 1.04
C ALA A 237 -39.03 -24.25 1.98
N ARG A 238 -37.87 -24.32 2.69
CA ARG A 238 -37.47 -23.34 3.72
C ARG A 238 -36.58 -22.20 3.19
N ALA A 239 -36.78 -21.79 1.95
CA ALA A 239 -36.01 -20.70 1.35
C ALA A 239 -36.10 -19.39 2.14
N ARG A 240 -37.25 -19.08 2.74
CA ARG A 240 -37.45 -17.84 3.54
C ARG A 240 -36.63 -17.86 4.85
N ASP A 241 -36.54 -19.01 5.49
CA ASP A 241 -35.76 -19.15 6.75
C ASP A 241 -34.27 -19.02 6.43
N GLU A 242 -33.83 -19.59 5.32
CA GLU A 242 -32.46 -19.50 4.83
C GLU A 242 -32.08 -18.07 4.42
N ASP A 243 -32.98 -17.36 3.74
CA ASP A 243 -32.80 -15.94 3.42
C ASP A 243 -32.64 -15.10 4.69
N ALA A 244 -33.43 -15.35 5.73
CA ALA A 244 -33.32 -14.64 7.00
C ALA A 244 -31.99 -14.95 7.71
N TYR A 245 -31.54 -16.20 7.68
CA TYR A 245 -30.29 -16.67 8.29
C TYR A 245 -29.07 -16.00 7.67
N VAL A 246 -29.02 -15.86 6.33
CA VAL A 246 -27.92 -15.21 5.63
C VAL A 246 -28.02 -13.69 5.75
N ARG A 247 -29.24 -13.12 5.67
CA ARG A 247 -29.47 -11.67 5.76
C ARG A 247 -28.94 -11.10 7.08
N GLU A 248 -29.21 -11.75 8.20
CA GLU A 248 -28.76 -11.31 9.53
C GLU A 248 -27.26 -10.99 9.54
N VAL A 249 -26.40 -11.91 9.08
CA VAL A 249 -24.95 -11.73 9.10
C VAL A 249 -24.48 -10.72 8.02
N ILE A 250 -25.21 -10.59 6.90
CA ILE A 250 -24.94 -9.56 5.91
C ILE A 250 -25.19 -8.17 6.51
N ASP A 251 -26.29 -7.98 7.24
CA ASP A 251 -26.63 -6.72 7.89
C ASP A 251 -25.59 -6.35 8.96
N GLU A 252 -25.15 -7.30 9.77
CA GLU A 252 -24.08 -7.10 10.74
C GLU A 252 -22.75 -6.71 10.07
N HIS A 253 -22.37 -7.41 8.99
CA HIS A 253 -21.17 -7.13 8.23
C HIS A 253 -21.25 -5.74 7.57
N THR A 254 -22.40 -5.38 7.01
CA THR A 254 -22.64 -4.04 6.44
C THR A 254 -22.48 -2.96 7.49
N GLY A 255 -23.00 -3.18 8.70
CA GLY A 255 -22.82 -2.29 9.82
C GLY A 255 -21.34 -2.14 10.24
N ALA A 256 -20.57 -3.23 10.24
CA ALA A 256 -19.15 -3.20 10.53
C ALA A 256 -18.34 -2.45 9.45
N ILE A 257 -18.66 -2.70 8.17
CA ILE A 257 -18.06 -1.94 7.05
C ILE A 257 -18.36 -0.45 7.21
N ALA A 258 -19.61 -0.09 7.48
CA ALA A 258 -20.00 1.31 7.65
C ALA A 258 -19.22 2.00 8.77
N ARG A 259 -19.03 1.34 9.92
CA ARG A 259 -18.20 1.86 11.02
C ARG A 259 -16.75 2.07 10.59
N HIS A 260 -16.18 1.10 9.87
CA HIS A 260 -14.81 1.18 9.35
C HIS A 260 -14.67 2.32 8.34
N MET A 261 -15.60 2.46 7.40
CA MET A 261 -15.59 3.54 6.39
C MET A 261 -15.76 4.92 7.01
N ARG A 262 -16.59 5.08 8.05
CA ARG A 262 -16.69 6.34 8.80
C ARG A 262 -15.36 6.74 9.42
N LEU A 263 -14.61 5.79 9.99
CA LEU A 263 -13.28 6.07 10.55
C LEU A 263 -12.29 6.45 9.46
N ILE A 264 -12.31 5.78 8.29
CA ILE A 264 -11.48 6.13 7.14
C ILE A 264 -11.80 7.54 6.64
N THR A 265 -13.09 7.89 6.51
CA THR A 265 -13.51 9.24 6.11
C THR A 265 -13.00 10.28 7.09
N THR A 266 -13.18 10.05 8.39
CA THR A 266 -12.67 10.95 9.45
C THR A 266 -11.15 11.09 9.36
N PHE A 267 -10.43 9.97 9.14
CA PHE A 267 -8.98 9.97 8.95
C PHE A 267 -8.57 10.84 7.76
N MET A 268 -9.17 10.61 6.59
CA MET A 268 -8.84 11.37 5.37
C MET A 268 -9.15 12.86 5.51
N THR A 269 -10.29 13.21 6.11
CA THR A 269 -10.67 14.62 6.33
C THR A 269 -9.72 15.31 7.31
N THR A 270 -9.37 14.65 8.42
CA THR A 270 -8.42 15.21 9.42
C THR A 270 -7.02 15.37 8.81
N LEU A 271 -6.57 14.41 8.02
CA LEU A 271 -5.29 14.49 7.31
C LEU A 271 -5.29 15.64 6.28
N SER A 272 -6.39 15.81 5.54
CA SER A 272 -6.56 16.93 4.60
C SER A 272 -6.51 18.28 5.33
N ALA A 273 -7.16 18.41 6.48
CA ALA A 273 -7.09 19.62 7.30
C ALA A 273 -5.67 19.90 7.81
N LEU A 274 -4.94 18.84 8.23
CA LEU A 274 -3.54 18.98 8.65
C LEU A 274 -2.64 19.44 7.49
N ASN A 275 -2.86 18.92 6.28
CA ASN A 275 -2.13 19.35 5.08
C ASN A 275 -2.47 20.79 4.68
N ALA A 276 -3.74 21.20 4.78
CA ALA A 276 -4.16 22.58 4.53
C ALA A 276 -3.52 23.56 5.54
N LEU A 277 -3.45 23.18 6.82
CA LEU A 277 -2.77 23.96 7.84
C LEU A 277 -1.28 24.12 7.53
N LEU A 278 -0.60 23.07 7.11
CA LEU A 278 0.79 23.12 6.66
C LEU A 278 0.96 24.11 5.50
N LEU A 279 0.12 23.99 4.46
CA LEU A 279 0.19 24.86 3.29
C LEU A 279 0.00 26.34 3.67
N VAL A 280 -1.04 26.65 4.45
CA VAL A 280 -1.33 28.04 4.85
C VAL A 280 -0.23 28.60 5.74
N SER A 281 0.26 27.83 6.72
CA SER A 281 1.31 28.28 7.64
C SER A 281 2.66 28.50 6.92
N THR A 282 3.03 27.62 5.99
CA THR A 282 4.25 27.81 5.18
C THR A 282 4.12 29.00 4.23
N ALA A 283 2.95 29.21 3.60
CA ALA A 283 2.71 30.36 2.74
C ALA A 283 2.73 31.67 3.54
N ALA A 284 2.12 31.72 4.73
CA ALA A 284 2.11 32.91 5.59
C ALA A 284 3.54 33.33 6.00
N ILE A 285 4.41 32.37 6.35
CA ILE A 285 5.80 32.66 6.70
C ILE A 285 6.61 33.06 5.43
N GLY A 286 6.30 32.49 4.27
CA GLY A 286 7.02 32.82 3.05
C GLY A 286 6.70 34.21 2.46
N ILE A 287 5.62 34.86 2.90
CA ILE A 287 5.21 36.21 2.49
C ILE A 287 5.78 37.28 3.46
N THR A 288 6.15 36.89 4.67
CA THR A 288 6.72 37.82 5.70
C THR A 288 8.23 37.80 5.70
#